data_b74e12156f7a0bf4fd586049b79f54f6
#
_entry.id   b74e12156f7a0bf4fd586049b79f54f6
#
_cell.length_a   1.000
_cell.length_b   1.000
_cell.length_c   1.000
_cell.angle_alpha   90.00
_cell.angle_beta   90.00
_cell.angle_gamma   90.00
#
_symmetry.space_group_name_H-M   'P 1'
#
loop_
_entity.id
_entity.type
_entity.pdbx_description
1 polymer ?
#
loop_
_entity_poly.entity_id
_entity_poly.type
_entity_poly.pdbx_seq_one_letter_code
_entity_poly.pdbx_strand_id
1 'polypeptide(L)'
;MAVARTKLETTNGSQIDAARIRLGSAGELVIASELMLRGWGVYNQMIPDNSDPFDIIASKGGKLLRIQVKTTGQLQCSGRMPKYVIGCRKRDGNGGHTKLTRKDCDYLVAYVYERGWILIVPVEALRSQTFGVYLRKDGSAAGKYVKYLNAWELLDKKTPTSRS
;
A
#
# COMPACT_ATOMS: atom_id res chain seq x y z
N MET A 1 25.66 5.90 -15.92
CA MET A 1 25.10 4.91 -16.86
C MET A 1 23.65 5.28 -17.16
N ALA A 2 23.34 5.61 -18.40
CA ALA A 2 22.01 6.00 -18.83
C ALA A 2 21.16 4.73 -19.02
N VAL A 3 20.09 4.60 -18.24
CA VAL A 3 19.10 3.53 -18.43
C VAL A 3 18.23 3.91 -19.62
N ALA A 4 18.32 3.12 -20.68
CA ALA A 4 17.56 3.28 -21.91
C ALA A 4 16.06 3.27 -21.61
N ARG A 5 15.34 4.33 -21.99
CA ARG A 5 13.88 4.37 -22.07
C ARG A 5 13.43 3.42 -23.18
N THR A 6 13.04 2.21 -22.81
CA THR A 6 12.34 1.31 -23.73
C THR A 6 10.95 1.89 -23.98
N LYS A 7 10.67 2.29 -25.22
CA LYS A 7 9.35 2.66 -25.73
C LYS A 7 8.40 1.48 -25.45
N LEU A 8 7.39 1.69 -24.60
CA LEU A 8 6.30 0.73 -24.41
C LEU A 8 5.45 0.72 -25.69
N GLU A 9 5.59 -0.37 -26.43
CA GLU A 9 4.65 -0.73 -27.50
C GLU A 9 3.25 -0.90 -26.90
N THR A 10 2.23 -0.62 -27.67
CA THR A 10 0.81 -0.72 -27.34
C THR A 10 0.46 -2.12 -26.81
N THR A 11 0.56 -2.27 -25.51
CA THR A 11 0.23 -3.52 -24.81
C THR A 11 -1.30 -3.66 -24.71
N ASN A 12 -1.84 -4.79 -25.18
CA ASN A 12 -3.25 -5.18 -25.03
C ASN A 12 -3.68 -5.07 -23.56
N GLY A 13 -4.92 -4.62 -23.30
CA GLY A 13 -5.46 -4.41 -21.96
C GLY A 13 -5.25 -5.58 -20.98
N SER A 14 -5.32 -6.82 -21.48
CA SER A 14 -5.04 -8.04 -20.68
C SER A 14 -3.61 -8.15 -20.16
N GLN A 15 -2.61 -7.66 -20.90
CA GLN A 15 -1.21 -7.67 -20.46
C GLN A 15 -0.95 -6.60 -19.40
N ILE A 16 -1.63 -5.46 -19.49
CA ILE A 16 -1.56 -4.40 -18.48
C ILE A 16 -2.14 -4.90 -17.16
N ASP A 17 -3.27 -5.59 -17.19
CA ASP A 17 -3.91 -6.14 -16.01
C ASP A 17 -3.07 -7.24 -15.36
N ALA A 18 -2.49 -8.13 -16.15
CA ALA A 18 -1.56 -9.16 -15.66
C ALA A 18 -0.30 -8.54 -15.00
N ALA A 19 0.24 -7.47 -15.57
CA ALA A 19 1.37 -6.75 -14.99
C ALA A 19 1.02 -6.08 -13.66
N ARG A 20 -0.18 -5.49 -13.55
CA ARG A 20 -0.68 -4.89 -12.30
C ARG A 20 -0.89 -5.92 -11.20
N ILE A 21 -1.46 -7.08 -11.53
CA ILE A 21 -1.66 -8.18 -10.58
C ILE A 21 -0.30 -8.65 -10.05
N ARG A 22 0.68 -8.93 -10.94
CA ARG A 22 2.04 -9.33 -10.54
C ARG A 22 2.72 -8.31 -9.64
N LEU A 23 2.57 -7.01 -9.96
CA LEU A 23 3.13 -5.93 -9.15
C LEU A 23 2.49 -5.87 -7.76
N GLY A 24 1.17 -6.06 -7.69
CA GLY A 24 0.44 -6.16 -6.42
C GLY A 24 0.98 -7.28 -5.55
N SER A 25 1.00 -8.50 -6.08
CA SER A 25 1.50 -9.69 -5.37
C SER A 25 2.97 -9.56 -4.97
N ALA A 26 3.82 -8.99 -5.83
CA ALA A 26 5.21 -8.73 -5.48
C ALA A 26 5.34 -7.77 -4.30
N GLY A 27 4.52 -6.71 -4.26
CA GLY A 27 4.48 -5.78 -3.15
C GLY A 27 4.03 -6.42 -1.84
N GLU A 28 3.01 -7.28 -1.88
CA GLU A 28 2.57 -8.05 -0.71
C GLU A 28 3.69 -8.93 -0.15
N LEU A 29 4.47 -9.61 -1.00
CA LEU A 29 5.62 -10.41 -0.59
C LEU A 29 6.73 -9.55 0.03
N VAL A 30 7.01 -8.37 -0.52
CA VAL A 30 7.98 -7.42 0.06
C VAL A 30 7.54 -7.01 1.46
N ILE A 31 6.28 -6.60 1.64
CA ILE A 31 5.75 -6.19 2.93
C ILE A 31 5.72 -7.35 3.92
N ALA A 32 5.35 -8.55 3.49
CA ALA A 32 5.41 -9.76 4.30
C ALA A 32 6.84 -10.02 4.83
N SER A 33 7.85 -9.93 3.95
CA SER A 33 9.27 -10.10 4.31
C SER A 33 9.73 -9.03 5.31
N GLU A 34 9.36 -7.77 5.10
CA GLU A 34 9.69 -6.66 6.00
C GLU A 34 9.08 -6.84 7.40
N LEU A 35 7.84 -7.35 7.47
CA LEU A 35 7.17 -7.67 8.73
C LEU A 35 7.90 -8.81 9.47
N MET A 36 8.24 -9.90 8.76
CA MET A 36 8.96 -11.03 9.35
C MET A 36 10.33 -10.62 9.90
N LEU A 37 11.09 -9.79 9.16
CA LEU A 37 12.38 -9.26 9.62
C LEU A 37 12.26 -8.42 10.91
N ARG A 38 11.06 -7.88 11.20
CA ARG A 38 10.75 -7.13 12.43
C ARG A 38 10.12 -7.99 13.52
N GLY A 39 10.11 -9.31 13.34
CA GLY A 39 9.61 -10.27 14.33
C GLY A 39 8.09 -10.41 14.36
N TRP A 40 7.39 -10.06 13.29
CA TRP A 40 5.96 -10.35 13.12
C TRP A 40 5.76 -11.72 12.49
N GLY A 41 4.86 -12.52 13.03
CA GLY A 41 4.28 -13.66 12.31
C GLY A 41 3.37 -13.13 11.21
N VAL A 42 3.46 -13.72 10.01
CA VAL A 42 2.73 -13.25 8.83
C VAL A 42 1.88 -14.38 8.25
N TYR A 43 0.62 -14.07 8.01
CA TYR A 43 -0.33 -14.98 7.38
C TYR A 43 -0.93 -14.26 6.17
N ASN A 44 -0.57 -14.74 4.98
CA ASN A 44 -1.13 -14.27 3.71
C ASN A 44 -2.29 -15.18 3.31
N GLN A 45 -3.27 -14.63 2.62
CA GLN A 45 -4.27 -15.45 1.94
C GLN A 45 -3.58 -16.26 0.83
N MET A 46 -3.51 -17.58 1.00
CA MET A 46 -2.96 -18.48 -0.03
C MET A 46 -3.88 -18.61 -1.26
N ILE A 47 -5.16 -18.29 -1.10
CA ILE A 47 -6.14 -18.26 -2.19
C ILE A 47 -6.65 -16.81 -2.24
N PRO A 48 -6.46 -16.11 -3.39
CA PRO A 48 -6.99 -14.77 -3.54
C PRO A 48 -8.53 -14.84 -3.58
N ASP A 49 -9.14 -14.85 -2.41
CA ASP A 49 -10.53 -14.57 -2.28
C ASP A 49 -10.66 -13.06 -2.11
N ASN A 50 -11.13 -12.37 -3.14
CA ASN A 50 -11.34 -10.93 -3.13
C ASN A 50 -12.45 -10.48 -2.17
N SER A 51 -12.91 -11.36 -1.26
CA SER A 51 -13.95 -11.07 -0.28
C SER A 51 -13.41 -10.24 0.88
N ASP A 52 -12.15 -10.47 1.30
CA ASP A 52 -11.56 -9.75 2.41
C ASP A 52 -10.87 -8.45 1.96
N PRO A 53 -11.07 -7.36 2.67
CA PRO A 53 -10.49 -6.06 2.34
C PRO A 53 -9.07 -5.86 2.90
N PHE A 54 -8.36 -6.95 3.26
CA PHE A 54 -6.97 -6.95 3.71
C PHE A 54 -6.19 -8.10 3.06
N ASP A 55 -4.89 -7.94 2.91
CA ASP A 55 -4.02 -8.90 2.22
C ASP A 55 -3.18 -9.73 3.21
N ILE A 56 -2.89 -9.17 4.39
CA ILE A 56 -1.99 -9.77 5.39
C ILE A 56 -2.63 -9.68 6.77
N ILE A 57 -2.54 -10.79 7.53
CA ILE A 57 -2.68 -10.77 8.99
C ILE A 57 -1.27 -10.86 9.58
N ALA A 58 -0.90 -9.87 10.39
CA ALA A 58 0.37 -9.85 11.11
C ALA A 58 0.14 -10.07 12.60
N SER A 59 0.96 -10.93 13.24
CA SER A 59 0.85 -11.26 14.67
C SER A 59 2.17 -11.02 15.42
N LYS A 60 2.11 -10.41 16.60
CA LYS A 60 3.27 -10.22 17.49
C LYS A 60 2.82 -9.99 18.91
N GLY A 61 3.33 -10.79 19.86
CA GLY A 61 3.03 -10.60 21.28
C GLY A 61 1.53 -10.66 21.64
N GLY A 62 0.77 -11.53 21.00
CA GLY A 62 -0.69 -11.65 21.18
C GLY A 62 -1.51 -10.59 20.43
N LYS A 63 -0.88 -9.64 19.74
CA LYS A 63 -1.54 -8.66 18.89
C LYS A 63 -1.74 -9.22 17.50
N LEU A 64 -2.91 -8.97 16.93
CA LEU A 64 -3.23 -9.26 15.51
C LEU A 64 -3.55 -7.95 14.80
N LEU A 65 -3.01 -7.80 13.60
CA LEU A 65 -3.25 -6.64 12.72
C LEU A 65 -3.67 -7.12 11.34
N ARG A 66 -4.71 -6.50 10.80
CA ARG A 66 -5.16 -6.67 9.41
C ARG A 66 -4.51 -5.56 8.57
N ILE A 67 -3.75 -5.94 7.57
CA ILE A 67 -2.98 -5.02 6.74
C ILE A 67 -3.45 -5.14 5.29
N GLN A 68 -3.86 -4.01 4.70
CA GLN A 68 -4.07 -3.89 3.26
C GLN A 68 -2.79 -3.36 2.62
N VAL A 69 -2.28 -4.03 1.60
CA VAL A 69 -1.11 -3.58 0.83
C VAL A 69 -1.54 -2.90 -0.47
N LYS A 70 -0.91 -1.81 -0.81
CA LYS A 70 -1.09 -1.12 -2.11
C LYS A 70 0.26 -0.80 -2.70
N THR A 71 0.53 -1.35 -3.87
CA THR A 71 1.79 -1.14 -4.61
C THR A 71 1.57 -0.19 -5.77
N THR A 72 2.47 0.75 -5.95
CA THR A 72 2.50 1.68 -7.08
C THR A 72 3.92 1.94 -7.54
N GLY A 73 4.08 2.25 -8.82
CA GLY A 73 5.34 2.68 -9.43
C GLY A 73 5.10 3.74 -10.50
N GLN A 74 3.83 4.11 -10.71
CA GLN A 74 3.49 5.08 -11.73
C GLN A 74 3.59 6.50 -11.17
N LEU A 75 4.64 7.23 -11.59
CA LEU A 75 4.82 8.65 -11.29
C LEU A 75 3.89 9.48 -12.19
N GLN A 76 3.00 10.25 -11.57
CA GLN A 76 2.16 11.22 -12.25
C GLN A 76 2.85 12.59 -12.25
N CYS A 77 3.10 13.13 -13.44
CA CYS A 77 3.78 14.43 -13.63
C CYS A 77 2.81 15.58 -13.90
N SER A 78 1.50 15.38 -13.70
CA SER A 78 0.50 16.45 -13.81
C SER A 78 0.50 17.32 -12.55
N GLY A 79 0.69 18.65 -12.72
CA GLY A 79 0.70 19.61 -11.62
C GLY A 79 2.10 20.13 -11.25
N ARG A 80 2.16 20.88 -10.12
CA ARG A 80 3.39 21.57 -9.67
C ARG A 80 4.52 20.61 -9.27
N MET A 81 4.18 19.45 -8.74
CA MET A 81 5.15 18.44 -8.29
C MET A 81 4.70 17.05 -8.75
N PRO A 82 5.64 16.25 -9.26
CA PRO A 82 5.38 14.84 -9.55
C PRO A 82 4.94 14.11 -8.28
N LYS A 83 4.03 13.13 -8.41
CA LYS A 83 3.53 12.35 -7.28
C LYS A 83 3.23 10.90 -7.66
N TYR A 84 3.37 10.02 -6.69
CA TYR A 84 2.82 8.67 -6.72
C TYR A 84 1.44 8.69 -6.09
N VAL A 85 0.43 8.13 -6.77
CA VAL A 85 -0.94 8.06 -6.25
C VAL A 85 -1.22 6.68 -5.71
N ILE A 86 -1.69 6.63 -4.47
CA ILE A 86 -2.05 5.40 -3.76
C ILE A 86 -3.58 5.34 -3.60
N GLY A 87 -4.18 4.23 -4.05
CA GLY A 87 -5.60 3.96 -3.85
C GLY A 87 -5.87 3.48 -2.43
N CYS A 88 -6.87 4.08 -1.78
CA CYS A 88 -7.31 3.74 -0.42
C CYS A 88 -8.76 3.27 -0.43
N ARG A 89 -9.11 2.46 -1.42
CA ARG A 89 -10.49 2.04 -1.67
C ARG A 89 -10.59 0.53 -1.81
N LYS A 90 -11.75 0.01 -1.48
CA LYS A 90 -12.20 -1.35 -1.78
C LYS A 90 -13.40 -1.30 -2.74
N ARG A 91 -13.68 -2.41 -3.41
CA ARG A 91 -14.94 -2.57 -4.14
C ARG A 91 -16.09 -2.66 -3.12
N ASP A 92 -17.22 -2.02 -3.44
CA ASP A 92 -18.47 -2.33 -2.80
C ASP A 92 -19.21 -3.44 -3.59
N GLY A 93 -20.14 -4.11 -2.96
CA GLY A 93 -20.89 -5.23 -3.60
C GLY A 93 -21.70 -4.82 -4.86
N ASN A 94 -21.80 -3.53 -5.16
CA ASN A 94 -22.60 -2.97 -6.26
C ASN A 94 -21.72 -2.48 -7.42
N GLY A 95 -20.44 -2.86 -7.45
CA GLY A 95 -19.49 -2.46 -8.51
C GLY A 95 -18.89 -1.07 -8.34
N GLY A 96 -19.24 -0.34 -7.28
CA GLY A 96 -18.63 0.93 -6.89
C GLY A 96 -17.38 0.76 -6.06
N HIS A 97 -16.90 1.87 -5.52
CA HIS A 97 -15.74 1.91 -4.64
C HIS A 97 -16.01 2.74 -3.39
N THR A 98 -15.64 2.22 -2.24
CA THR A 98 -15.68 2.91 -0.95
C THR A 98 -14.30 3.03 -0.33
N LYS A 99 -14.10 4.06 0.50
CA LYS A 99 -12.85 4.25 1.23
C LYS A 99 -12.68 3.14 2.27
N LEU A 100 -11.44 2.66 2.46
CA LEU A 100 -11.08 1.76 3.54
C LEU A 100 -11.35 2.38 4.92
N THR A 101 -11.82 1.57 5.84
CA THR A 101 -12.16 1.93 7.22
C THR A 101 -11.59 0.92 8.22
N ARG A 102 -11.72 1.17 9.53
CA ARG A 102 -11.32 0.20 10.57
C ARG A 102 -12.10 -1.11 10.55
N LYS A 103 -13.27 -1.15 9.92
CA LYS A 103 -13.99 -2.42 9.71
C LYS A 103 -13.23 -3.31 8.73
N ASP A 104 -12.51 -2.71 7.80
CA ASP A 104 -11.83 -3.40 6.72
C ASP A 104 -10.41 -3.85 7.10
N CYS A 105 -9.59 -2.93 7.61
CA CYS A 105 -8.22 -3.21 8.03
C CYS A 105 -7.77 -2.22 9.09
N ASP A 106 -6.66 -2.51 9.75
CA ASP A 106 -6.08 -1.63 10.77
C ASP A 106 -5.07 -0.65 10.16
N TYR A 107 -4.33 -1.12 9.17
CA TYR A 107 -3.34 -0.32 8.44
C TYR A 107 -3.44 -0.52 6.93
N LEU A 108 -3.21 0.55 6.19
CA LEU A 108 -2.84 0.50 4.79
C LEU A 108 -1.33 0.67 4.70
N VAL A 109 -0.65 -0.32 4.10
CA VAL A 109 0.79 -0.22 3.81
C VAL A 109 0.96 0.04 2.32
N ALA A 110 1.47 1.21 1.99
CA ALA A 110 1.71 1.60 0.60
C ALA A 110 3.19 1.39 0.25
N TYR A 111 3.44 0.65 -0.83
CA TYR A 111 4.78 0.40 -1.36
C TYR A 111 4.97 1.12 -2.71
N VAL A 112 5.91 2.07 -2.75
CA VAL A 112 6.33 2.74 -3.99
C VAL A 112 7.61 2.06 -4.47
N TYR A 113 7.47 1.05 -5.34
CA TYR A 113 8.57 0.14 -5.67
C TYR A 113 9.76 0.83 -6.35
N GLU A 114 9.54 1.84 -7.19
CA GLU A 114 10.62 2.58 -7.87
C GLU A 114 11.53 3.34 -6.90
N ARG A 115 11.05 3.60 -5.68
CA ARG A 115 11.76 4.36 -4.65
C ARG A 115 12.11 3.54 -3.42
N GLY A 116 11.58 2.33 -3.32
CA GLY A 116 11.67 1.55 -2.09
C GLY A 116 10.96 2.21 -0.91
N TRP A 117 10.02 3.14 -1.16
CA TRP A 117 9.28 3.81 -0.08
C TRP A 117 8.16 2.94 0.42
N ILE A 118 8.12 2.76 1.74
CA ILE A 118 7.04 2.05 2.43
C ILE A 118 6.38 3.02 3.41
N LEU A 119 5.08 3.24 3.26
CA LEU A 119 4.29 4.10 4.14
C LEU A 119 3.36 3.23 4.99
N ILE A 120 3.45 3.35 6.32
CA ILE A 120 2.62 2.63 7.28
C ILE A 120 1.50 3.56 7.74
N VAL A 121 0.36 3.52 7.08
CA VAL A 121 -0.73 4.49 7.31
C VAL A 121 -1.84 3.85 8.13
N PRO A 122 -2.11 4.31 9.36
CA PRO A 122 -3.31 3.90 10.09
C PRO A 122 -4.56 4.21 9.26
N VAL A 123 -5.48 3.26 9.15
CA VAL A 123 -6.63 3.42 8.24
C VAL A 123 -7.51 4.63 8.60
N GLU A 124 -7.61 4.98 9.89
CA GLU A 124 -8.32 6.17 10.34
C GLU A 124 -7.67 7.49 9.92
N ALA A 125 -6.41 7.48 9.54
CA ALA A 125 -5.73 8.68 9.02
C ALA A 125 -6.04 8.96 7.54
N LEU A 126 -6.66 8.01 6.85
CA LEU A 126 -7.08 8.16 5.45
C LEU A 126 -8.24 9.15 5.36
N ARG A 127 -8.09 10.19 4.54
CA ARG A 127 -9.11 11.24 4.37
C ARG A 127 -9.97 11.09 3.14
N SER A 128 -9.46 10.40 2.11
CA SER A 128 -10.12 10.22 0.82
C SER A 128 -9.83 8.83 0.25
N GLN A 129 -10.43 8.52 -0.89
CA GLN A 129 -10.22 7.23 -1.59
C GLN A 129 -8.84 7.10 -2.23
N THR A 130 -8.07 8.19 -2.28
CA THR A 130 -6.69 8.22 -2.77
C THR A 130 -5.86 9.24 -2.01
N PHE A 131 -4.55 9.04 -1.94
CA PHE A 131 -3.62 10.09 -1.53
C PHE A 131 -2.36 10.10 -2.40
N GLY A 132 -1.65 11.24 -2.40
CA GLY A 132 -0.41 11.40 -3.14
C GLY A 132 0.81 11.48 -2.23
N VAL A 133 1.90 10.85 -2.65
CA VAL A 133 3.25 11.08 -2.12
C VAL A 133 4.03 11.83 -3.19
N TYR A 134 4.43 13.03 -2.90
CA TYR A 134 5.11 13.91 -3.85
C TYR A 134 6.61 13.64 -3.87
N LEU A 135 7.20 13.79 -5.06
CA LEU A 135 8.63 13.64 -5.29
C LEU A 135 9.27 15.03 -5.40
N ARG A 136 10.18 15.36 -4.48
CA ARG A 136 10.99 16.59 -4.60
C ARG A 136 12.10 16.44 -5.62
N LYS A 137 12.70 17.56 -6.02
CA LYS A 137 13.82 17.61 -6.98
C LYS A 137 15.05 16.84 -6.49
N ASP A 138 15.28 16.79 -5.18
CA ASP A 138 16.35 16.03 -4.52
C ASP A 138 16.06 14.53 -4.39
N GLY A 139 14.93 14.07 -4.91
CA GLY A 139 14.50 12.68 -4.83
C GLY A 139 13.79 12.27 -3.54
N SER A 140 13.66 13.18 -2.57
CA SER A 140 12.99 12.89 -1.30
C SER A 140 11.46 12.93 -1.42
N ALA A 141 10.78 12.22 -0.49
CA ALA A 141 9.33 12.25 -0.38
C ALA A 141 8.83 13.53 0.27
N ALA A 142 7.63 13.98 -0.13
CA ALA A 142 6.95 15.13 0.45
C ALA A 142 5.43 14.92 0.53
N GLY A 143 4.75 15.78 1.28
CA GLY A 143 3.31 15.79 1.41
C GLY A 143 2.83 15.32 2.77
N LYS A 144 1.51 15.35 2.94
CA LYS A 144 0.84 15.09 4.23
C LYS A 144 1.14 13.72 4.84
N TYR A 145 1.36 12.72 3.98
CA TYR A 145 1.55 11.33 4.41
C TYR A 145 3.02 10.95 4.59
N VAL A 146 3.98 11.85 4.33
CA VAL A 146 5.43 11.56 4.48
C VAL A 146 5.82 11.15 5.91
N LYS A 147 5.07 11.60 6.91
CA LYS A 147 5.26 11.19 8.31
C LYS A 147 5.05 9.69 8.59
N TYR A 148 4.45 8.99 7.65
CA TYR A 148 4.23 7.54 7.70
C TYR A 148 5.29 6.74 6.93
N LEU A 149 6.28 7.43 6.34
CA LEU A 149 7.37 6.79 5.62
C LEU A 149 8.25 6.01 6.60
N ASN A 150 8.34 4.70 6.38
CA ASN A 150 9.07 3.76 7.24
C ASN A 150 8.68 3.80 8.74
N ALA A 151 7.47 4.24 9.05
CA ALA A 151 6.96 4.41 10.42
C ALA A 151 6.49 3.06 11.02
N TRP A 152 7.37 2.05 10.98
CA TRP A 152 7.08 0.67 11.43
C TRP A 152 6.72 0.59 12.92
N GLU A 153 7.21 1.52 13.74
CA GLU A 153 6.89 1.64 15.17
C GLU A 153 5.40 1.85 15.44
N LEU A 154 4.63 2.31 14.44
CA LEU A 154 3.18 2.44 14.57
C LEU A 154 2.49 1.09 14.76
N LEU A 155 3.05 0.02 14.19
CA LEU A 155 2.49 -1.32 14.32
C LEU A 155 2.64 -1.86 15.76
N ASP A 156 3.67 -1.45 16.50
CA ASP A 156 3.92 -1.88 17.87
C ASP A 156 3.07 -1.12 18.91
N LYS A 157 2.49 0.05 18.55
CA LYS A 157 1.61 0.81 19.44
C LYS A 157 0.35 0.01 19.78
N LYS A 158 -0.05 0.04 21.05
CA LYS A 158 -1.32 -0.57 21.48
C LYS A 158 -2.46 0.03 20.64
N THR A 159 -3.21 -0.82 19.96
CA THR A 159 -4.44 -0.38 19.31
C THR A 159 -5.39 0.12 20.42
N PRO A 160 -5.97 1.33 20.31
CA PRO A 160 -6.98 1.74 21.27
C PRO A 160 -8.08 0.68 21.29
N THR A 161 -8.24 0.01 22.42
CA THR A 161 -9.36 -0.92 22.64
C THR A 161 -10.63 -0.11 22.39
N SER A 162 -11.40 -0.48 21.37
CA SER A 162 -12.77 0.00 21.23
C SER A 162 -13.50 -0.44 22.51
N ARG A 163 -13.78 0.51 23.40
CA ARG A 163 -14.76 0.28 24.47
C ARG A 163 -16.08 -0.09 23.80
N SER A 164 -16.57 -1.25 24.18
CA SER A 164 -17.92 -1.76 23.91
C SER A 164 -18.96 -0.71 24.23
#